data_786eacf151e99501dbf6462370db3307
#
_entry.id   786eacf151e99501dbf6462370db3307
#
_cell.length_a   1.000
_cell.length_b   1.000
_cell.length_c   1.000
_cell.angle_alpha   90.00
_cell.angle_beta   90.00
_cell.angle_gamma   90.00
#
_symmetry.space_group_name_H-M   'P 1'
#
loop_
_entity.id
_entity.type
_entity.pdbx_description
1 polymer ?
#
loop_
_entity_poly.entity_id
_entity_poly.type
_entity_poly.pdbx_seq_one_letter_code
_entity_poly.pdbx_strand_id
1 'polypeptide(L)'
;LLCDPITRLYELTGKKKYLEWSQWVVSNIDKWSGWDAFSRLDSVADGTLGVDKLQPYVHSHTFHMNFMGFLRLYRITSDKTLLRKVSGAWDDIHERQMYITGGVSVAEHYEHDYVKPLSGNIVETCATMSWMQLTQQLLELTGESKYADAMERLMINHVFAAQDCE
;
A
#
# COMPACT_ATOMS: atom_id res chain seq x y z
N LEU A 1 3.35 1.35 -10.28
CA LEU A 1 2.93 2.75 -10.49
C LEU A 1 1.96 2.95 -11.65
N LEU A 2 2.07 2.19 -12.75
CA LEU A 2 1.25 2.40 -13.95
C LEU A 2 -0.13 1.71 -13.90
N CYS A 3 -0.33 0.73 -13.02
CA CYS A 3 -1.58 -0.02 -12.97
C CYS A 3 -2.78 0.88 -12.67
N ASP A 4 -2.68 1.76 -11.67
CA ASP A 4 -3.78 2.68 -11.29
C ASP A 4 -4.19 3.62 -12.44
N PRO A 5 -3.30 4.44 -13.05
CA PRO A 5 -3.71 5.37 -14.09
C PRO A 5 -4.22 4.67 -15.36
N ILE A 6 -3.68 3.52 -15.73
CA ILE A 6 -4.15 2.78 -16.91
C ILE A 6 -5.52 2.14 -16.65
N THR A 7 -5.74 1.59 -15.46
CA THR A 7 -7.06 1.08 -15.08
C THR A 7 -8.10 2.22 -15.05
N ARG A 8 -7.70 3.41 -14.60
CA ARG A 8 -8.56 4.60 -14.65
C ARG A 8 -8.91 5.01 -16.09
N LEU A 9 -7.97 4.86 -17.04
CA LEU A 9 -8.28 5.09 -18.45
C LEU A 9 -9.35 4.12 -18.98
N TYR A 10 -9.36 2.88 -18.48
CA TYR A 10 -10.46 1.96 -18.79
C TYR A 10 -11.79 2.48 -18.25
N GLU A 11 -11.87 2.90 -16.99
CA GLU A 11 -13.10 3.45 -16.41
C GLU A 11 -13.64 4.66 -17.18
N LEU A 12 -12.74 5.54 -17.64
CA LEU A 12 -13.10 6.76 -18.36
C LEU A 12 -13.48 6.52 -19.82
N THR A 13 -12.91 5.50 -20.48
CA THR A 13 -13.03 5.34 -21.93
C THR A 13 -13.79 4.08 -22.37
N GLY A 14 -13.96 3.12 -21.48
CA GLY A 14 -14.53 1.79 -21.79
C GLY A 14 -13.66 0.93 -22.71
N LYS A 15 -12.45 1.37 -23.06
CA LYS A 15 -11.59 0.65 -24.02
C LYS A 15 -10.90 -0.53 -23.35
N LYS A 16 -11.31 -1.75 -23.69
CA LYS A 16 -10.84 -3.01 -23.09
C LYS A 16 -9.32 -3.16 -23.05
N LYS A 17 -8.60 -2.64 -24.03
CA LYS A 17 -7.13 -2.71 -24.09
C LYS A 17 -6.43 -2.19 -22.82
N TYR A 18 -7.02 -1.22 -22.12
CA TYR A 18 -6.46 -0.68 -20.88
C TYR A 18 -6.67 -1.65 -19.71
N LEU A 19 -7.83 -2.30 -19.63
CA LEU A 19 -8.09 -3.33 -18.64
C LEU A 19 -7.20 -4.56 -18.86
N GLU A 20 -7.13 -5.05 -20.08
CA GLU A 20 -6.30 -6.18 -20.47
C GLU A 20 -4.83 -5.93 -20.15
N TRP A 21 -4.36 -4.71 -20.43
CA TRP A 21 -2.99 -4.32 -20.06
C TRP A 21 -2.76 -4.33 -18.55
N SER A 22 -3.68 -3.79 -17.75
CA SER A 22 -3.55 -3.77 -16.30
C SER A 22 -3.55 -5.19 -15.70
N GLN A 23 -4.42 -6.07 -16.19
CA GLN A 23 -4.44 -7.47 -15.80
C GLN A 23 -3.14 -8.20 -16.19
N TRP A 24 -2.63 -7.91 -17.39
CA TRP A 24 -1.38 -8.48 -17.85
C TRP A 24 -0.18 -8.03 -17.00
N VAL A 25 -0.12 -6.74 -16.60
CA VAL A 25 0.92 -6.23 -15.70
C VAL A 25 0.90 -6.99 -14.38
N VAL A 26 -0.26 -7.12 -13.74
CA VAL A 26 -0.39 -7.84 -12.46
C VAL A 26 0.03 -9.30 -12.60
N SER A 27 -0.36 -9.97 -13.68
CA SER A 27 -0.02 -11.39 -13.93
C SER A 27 1.46 -11.63 -14.23
N ASN A 28 2.22 -10.60 -14.58
CA ASN A 28 3.63 -10.71 -14.96
C ASN A 28 4.59 -9.89 -14.08
N ILE A 29 4.08 -9.24 -13.05
CA ILE A 29 4.87 -8.31 -12.21
C ILE A 29 6.11 -8.99 -11.60
N ASP A 30 5.97 -10.21 -11.10
CA ASP A 30 7.08 -10.95 -10.51
C ASP A 30 8.14 -11.37 -11.56
N LYS A 31 7.69 -11.72 -12.77
CA LYS A 31 8.61 -12.10 -13.85
C LYS A 31 9.49 -10.96 -14.33
N TRP A 32 8.95 -9.73 -14.32
CA TRP A 32 9.64 -8.57 -14.87
C TRP A 32 10.52 -7.86 -13.85
N SER A 33 10.06 -7.83 -12.61
CA SER A 33 10.82 -7.23 -11.53
C SER A 33 12.00 -8.11 -11.09
N GLY A 34 11.99 -9.40 -11.44
CA GLY A 34 12.87 -10.39 -10.84
C GLY A 34 12.59 -10.59 -9.35
N TRP A 35 11.42 -10.10 -8.89
CA TRP A 35 11.01 -10.06 -7.50
C TRP A 35 9.74 -10.89 -7.34
N ASP A 36 9.75 -11.78 -6.40
CA ASP A 36 8.56 -12.56 -6.02
C ASP A 36 7.60 -11.76 -5.15
N ALA A 37 7.74 -10.41 -5.12
CA ALA A 37 7.05 -9.58 -4.14
C ALA A 37 5.53 -9.72 -4.22
N PHE A 38 4.97 -9.81 -5.42
CA PHE A 38 3.51 -9.95 -5.58
C PHE A 38 3.00 -11.33 -5.16
N SER A 39 3.68 -12.42 -5.55
CA SER A 39 3.32 -13.77 -5.10
C SER A 39 3.53 -13.93 -3.60
N ARG A 40 4.61 -13.38 -3.04
CA ARG A 40 4.88 -13.44 -1.60
C ARG A 40 3.90 -12.64 -0.74
N LEU A 41 3.07 -11.77 -1.33
CA LEU A 41 1.97 -11.12 -0.61
C LEU A 41 0.92 -12.11 -0.07
N ASP A 42 0.85 -13.32 -0.61
CA ASP A 42 0.03 -14.37 0.00
C ASP A 42 0.56 -14.76 1.38
N SER A 43 1.88 -14.91 1.51
CA SER A 43 2.52 -15.20 2.80
C SER A 43 2.41 -14.04 3.79
N VAL A 44 2.39 -12.79 3.29
CA VAL A 44 2.12 -11.63 4.14
C VAL A 44 0.67 -11.66 4.64
N ALA A 45 -0.28 -11.91 3.74
CA ALA A 45 -1.69 -12.00 4.09
C ALA A 45 -2.02 -13.18 5.03
N ASP A 46 -1.21 -14.21 5.03
CA ASP A 46 -1.34 -15.36 5.95
C ASP A 46 -0.55 -15.14 7.27
N GLY A 47 0.13 -14.00 7.43
CA GLY A 47 0.91 -13.68 8.62
C GLY A 47 2.20 -14.48 8.79
N THR A 48 2.65 -15.20 7.75
CA THR A 48 3.88 -16.01 7.78
C THR A 48 5.12 -15.23 7.34
N LEU A 49 4.93 -14.04 6.78
CA LEU A 49 5.98 -13.15 6.30
C LEU A 49 5.62 -11.70 6.64
N GLY A 50 6.59 -10.87 7.01
CA GLY A 50 6.41 -9.43 7.12
C GLY A 50 6.72 -8.69 5.83
N VAL A 51 6.12 -7.52 5.61
CA VAL A 51 6.42 -6.67 4.44
C VAL A 51 7.88 -6.23 4.39
N ASP A 52 8.53 -6.08 5.55
CA ASP A 52 9.96 -5.77 5.70
C ASP A 52 10.89 -6.89 5.19
N LYS A 53 10.37 -8.10 5.00
CA LYS A 53 11.09 -9.25 4.45
C LYS A 53 10.85 -9.48 2.95
N LEU A 54 10.03 -8.64 2.32
CA LEU A 54 9.89 -8.66 0.87
C LEU A 54 11.18 -8.14 0.23
N GLN A 55 11.79 -8.94 -0.63
CA GLN A 55 13.07 -8.63 -1.28
C GLN A 55 12.86 -8.35 -2.77
N PRO A 56 13.68 -7.48 -3.36
CA PRO A 56 14.54 -6.49 -2.72
C PRO A 56 13.71 -5.42 -2.01
N TYR A 57 14.32 -4.61 -1.17
CA TYR A 57 13.63 -3.61 -0.34
C TYR A 57 12.52 -2.88 -1.06
N VAL A 58 11.31 -2.99 -0.53
CA VAL A 58 10.13 -2.39 -1.12
C VAL A 58 10.07 -0.92 -0.70
N HIS A 59 10.21 -0.02 -1.65
CA HIS A 59 10.04 1.41 -1.39
C HIS A 59 8.58 1.69 -0.98
N SER A 60 8.35 2.10 0.26
CA SER A 60 7.05 2.19 0.91
C SER A 60 6.02 3.00 0.12
N HIS A 61 6.36 4.21 -0.34
CA HIS A 61 5.48 5.04 -1.16
C HIS A 61 5.07 4.33 -2.45
N THR A 62 6.03 3.78 -3.19
CA THR A 62 5.79 3.07 -4.45
C THR A 62 4.92 1.82 -4.23
N PHE A 63 5.10 1.14 -3.12
CA PHE A 63 4.33 -0.03 -2.72
C PHE A 63 2.85 0.31 -2.54
N HIS A 64 2.56 1.38 -1.77
CA HIS A 64 1.20 1.86 -1.60
C HIS A 64 0.55 2.26 -2.92
N MET A 65 1.28 2.93 -3.81
CA MET A 65 0.78 3.33 -5.13
C MET A 65 0.42 2.12 -6.01
N ASN A 66 1.20 1.03 -5.94
CA ASN A 66 0.86 -0.21 -6.63
C ASN A 66 -0.41 -0.85 -6.04
N PHE A 67 -0.55 -0.85 -4.73
CA PHE A 67 -1.74 -1.38 -4.06
C PHE A 67 -3.01 -0.63 -4.43
N MET A 68 -2.95 0.69 -4.55
CA MET A 68 -4.09 1.48 -5.04
C MET A 68 -4.51 1.04 -6.44
N GLY A 69 -3.56 0.72 -7.31
CA GLY A 69 -3.83 0.14 -8.62
C GLY A 69 -4.49 -1.25 -8.55
N PHE A 70 -4.07 -2.10 -7.62
CA PHE A 70 -4.68 -3.42 -7.40
C PHE A 70 -6.11 -3.31 -6.86
N LEU A 71 -6.36 -2.39 -5.95
CA LEU A 71 -7.72 -2.14 -5.44
C LEU A 71 -8.65 -1.60 -6.53
N ARG A 72 -8.15 -0.71 -7.41
CA ARG A 72 -8.92 -0.24 -8.56
C ARG A 72 -9.25 -1.38 -9.52
N LEU A 73 -8.29 -2.23 -9.80
CA LEU A 73 -8.51 -3.42 -10.64
C LEU A 73 -9.52 -4.39 -9.99
N TYR A 74 -9.43 -4.57 -8.67
CA TYR A 74 -10.42 -5.35 -7.91
C TYR A 74 -11.84 -4.79 -8.08
N ARG A 75 -12.04 -3.48 -8.01
CA ARG A 75 -13.37 -2.85 -8.20
C ARG A 75 -14.01 -3.22 -9.53
N ILE A 76 -13.20 -3.40 -10.58
CA ILE A 76 -13.67 -3.72 -11.93
C ILE A 76 -13.85 -5.22 -12.13
N THR A 77 -12.89 -6.02 -11.66
CA THR A 77 -12.82 -7.45 -11.95
C THR A 77 -13.45 -8.34 -10.89
N SER A 78 -13.63 -7.82 -9.67
CA SER A 78 -14.04 -8.56 -8.47
C SER A 78 -13.06 -9.70 -8.10
N ASP A 79 -11.79 -9.60 -8.52
CA ASP A 79 -10.75 -10.56 -8.15
C ASP A 79 -10.36 -10.39 -6.68
N LYS A 80 -10.96 -11.22 -5.83
CA LYS A 80 -10.76 -11.21 -4.37
C LYS A 80 -9.31 -11.45 -3.95
N THR A 81 -8.49 -12.03 -4.82
CA THR A 81 -7.06 -12.24 -4.54
C THR A 81 -6.34 -10.91 -4.36
N LEU A 82 -6.70 -9.90 -5.18
CA LEU A 82 -6.13 -8.56 -5.09
C LEU A 82 -6.48 -7.88 -3.76
N LEU A 83 -7.75 -7.93 -3.37
CA LEU A 83 -8.18 -7.36 -2.09
C LEU A 83 -7.50 -8.05 -0.91
N ARG A 84 -7.46 -9.40 -0.89
CA ARG A 84 -6.83 -10.18 0.17
C ARG A 84 -5.34 -9.83 0.34
N LYS A 85 -4.59 -9.78 -0.77
CA LYS A 85 -3.17 -9.42 -0.74
C LYS A 85 -2.95 -8.01 -0.18
N VAL A 86 -3.76 -7.05 -0.62
CA VAL A 86 -3.62 -5.65 -0.20
C VAL A 86 -4.05 -5.46 1.25
N SER A 87 -5.19 -6.01 1.67
CA SER A 87 -5.64 -5.90 3.06
C SER A 87 -4.68 -6.60 4.03
N GLY A 88 -4.16 -7.79 3.68
CA GLY A 88 -3.19 -8.48 4.50
C GLY A 88 -1.87 -7.72 4.64
N ALA A 89 -1.37 -7.14 3.56
CA ALA A 89 -0.20 -6.27 3.63
C ALA A 89 -0.47 -4.99 4.44
N TRP A 90 -1.68 -4.44 4.34
CA TRP A 90 -2.10 -3.31 5.16
C TRP A 90 -2.12 -3.68 6.65
N ASP A 91 -2.66 -4.84 7.00
CA ASP A 91 -2.71 -5.32 8.39
C ASP A 91 -1.29 -5.49 8.96
N ASP A 92 -0.37 -6.08 8.22
CA ASP A 92 1.04 -6.22 8.62
C ASP A 92 1.73 -4.85 8.82
N ILE A 93 1.53 -3.91 7.89
CA ILE A 93 2.09 -2.55 8.02
C ILE A 93 1.49 -1.84 9.24
N HIS A 94 0.18 -1.92 9.43
CA HIS A 94 -0.51 -1.28 10.55
C HIS A 94 -0.04 -1.80 11.90
N GLU A 95 0.10 -3.11 12.04
CA GLU A 95 0.47 -3.74 13.29
C GLU A 95 1.97 -3.60 13.60
N ARG A 96 2.82 -3.80 12.59
CA ARG A 96 4.25 -4.04 12.79
C ARG A 96 5.14 -2.90 12.30
N GLN A 97 4.70 -2.09 11.34
CA GLN A 97 5.52 -1.08 10.68
C GLN A 97 5.11 0.37 10.97
N MET A 98 3.91 0.57 11.51
CA MET A 98 3.41 1.91 11.80
C MET A 98 4.02 2.49 13.07
N TYR A 99 4.39 3.77 13.02
CA TYR A 99 4.80 4.54 14.20
C TYR A 99 3.59 4.93 15.05
N ILE A 100 3.83 5.31 16.31
CA ILE A 100 2.79 5.74 17.24
C ILE A 100 1.98 6.93 16.70
N THR A 101 2.59 7.75 15.86
CA THR A 101 1.94 8.90 15.18
C THR A 101 1.01 8.48 14.04
N GLY A 102 1.03 7.22 13.64
CA GLY A 102 0.28 6.71 12.50
C GLY A 102 1.03 6.74 11.18
N GLY A 103 2.18 7.38 11.12
CA GLY A 103 3.00 7.41 9.91
C GLY A 103 3.84 6.14 9.74
N VAL A 104 4.37 5.94 8.55
CA VAL A 104 5.12 4.75 8.16
C VAL A 104 6.41 5.13 7.46
N SER A 105 7.32 4.20 7.36
CA SER A 105 8.61 4.19 6.67
C SER A 105 9.83 4.44 7.56
N VAL A 106 10.90 3.78 7.17
CA VAL A 106 12.27 3.98 7.65
C VAL A 106 13.17 4.01 6.43
N ALA A 107 13.85 5.14 6.17
CA ALA A 107 14.71 5.33 5.00
C ALA A 107 14.03 4.87 3.69
N GLU A 108 12.79 5.33 3.47
CA GLU A 108 11.93 5.02 2.32
C GLU A 108 11.42 3.56 2.24
N HIS A 109 11.75 2.70 3.22
CA HIS A 109 11.41 1.28 3.23
C HIS A 109 10.65 0.87 4.49
N TYR A 110 10.42 -0.44 4.66
CA TYR A 110 9.95 -1.06 5.88
C TYR A 110 11.10 -1.83 6.52
N GLU A 111 11.44 -1.46 7.74
CA GLU A 111 12.52 -2.06 8.52
C GLU A 111 12.15 -2.09 10.01
N HIS A 112 12.92 -2.87 10.77
CA HIS A 112 12.84 -2.89 12.24
C HIS A 112 11.43 -3.23 12.76
N ASP A 113 10.96 -4.40 12.43
CA ASP A 113 9.71 -4.96 12.90
C ASP A 113 9.49 -4.71 14.41
N TYR A 114 8.37 -4.07 14.79
CA TYR A 114 8.01 -3.60 16.13
C TYR A 114 8.99 -2.61 16.79
N VAL A 115 10.27 -2.70 16.52
CA VAL A 115 11.30 -1.83 17.10
C VAL A 115 11.69 -0.77 16.08
N LYS A 116 11.22 0.45 16.27
CA LYS A 116 11.43 1.55 15.34
C LYS A 116 12.58 2.45 15.76
N PRO A 117 13.44 2.90 14.83
CA PRO A 117 14.38 3.97 15.11
C PRO A 117 13.64 5.25 15.51
N LEU A 118 14.25 6.04 16.40
CA LEU A 118 13.68 7.30 16.91
C LEU A 118 14.31 8.54 16.26
N SER A 119 15.22 8.35 15.31
CA SER A 119 15.93 9.43 14.62
C SER A 119 16.35 8.98 13.23
N GLY A 120 16.78 9.93 12.41
CA GLY A 120 17.18 9.70 11.03
C GLY A 120 16.03 9.96 10.04
N ASN A 121 16.12 9.39 8.87
CA ASN A 121 15.07 9.49 7.85
C ASN A 121 13.93 8.51 8.15
N ILE A 122 12.99 8.94 8.98
CA ILE A 122 11.85 8.13 9.43
C ILE A 122 10.54 8.86 9.14
N VAL A 123 9.48 8.10 8.96
CA VAL A 123 8.10 8.61 8.84
C VAL A 123 7.98 9.69 7.75
N GLU A 124 8.44 9.37 6.56
CA GLU A 124 8.43 10.32 5.45
C GLU A 124 7.02 10.71 5.06
N THR A 125 6.81 12.00 4.86
CA THR A 125 5.49 12.56 4.52
C THR A 125 4.92 11.95 3.23
N CYS A 126 5.73 11.69 2.20
CA CYS A 126 5.26 11.07 0.95
C CYS A 126 4.73 9.64 1.17
N ALA A 127 5.45 8.82 1.96
CA ALA A 127 5.03 7.47 2.31
C ALA A 127 3.75 7.49 3.17
N THR A 128 3.70 8.42 4.12
CA THR A 128 2.56 8.62 5.01
C THR A 128 1.31 9.08 4.26
N MET A 129 1.45 9.98 3.30
CA MET A 129 0.33 10.43 2.45
C MET A 129 -0.21 9.31 1.54
N SER A 130 0.67 8.52 0.92
CA SER A 130 0.22 7.38 0.12
C SER A 130 -0.38 6.27 0.98
N TRP A 131 0.11 6.09 2.22
CA TRP A 131 -0.50 5.20 3.21
C TRP A 131 -1.93 5.64 3.56
N MET A 132 -2.15 6.92 3.78
CA MET A 132 -3.49 7.48 4.01
C MET A 132 -4.43 7.23 2.83
N GLN A 133 -3.96 7.49 1.60
CA GLN A 133 -4.76 7.26 0.39
C GLN A 133 -5.14 5.79 0.19
N LEU A 134 -4.21 4.87 0.46
CA LEU A 134 -4.47 3.43 0.44
C LEU A 134 -5.50 3.04 1.50
N THR A 135 -5.33 3.54 2.73
CA THR A 135 -6.24 3.29 3.85
C THR A 135 -7.65 3.80 3.55
N GLN A 136 -7.77 4.98 2.95
CA GLN A 136 -9.06 5.51 2.49
C GLN A 136 -9.73 4.57 1.48
N GLN A 137 -9.00 4.06 0.49
CA GLN A 137 -9.58 3.15 -0.50
C GLN A 137 -10.05 1.84 0.12
N LEU A 138 -9.33 1.31 1.11
CA LEU A 138 -9.76 0.12 1.86
C LEU A 138 -11.01 0.41 2.70
N LEU A 139 -11.08 1.57 3.36
CA LEU A 139 -12.28 2.00 4.07
C LEU A 139 -13.50 2.06 3.14
N GLU A 140 -13.36 2.70 1.97
CA GLU A 140 -14.42 2.79 0.97
C GLU A 140 -14.89 1.44 0.43
N LEU A 141 -14.00 0.46 0.36
CA LEU A 141 -14.29 -0.88 -0.17
C LEU A 141 -14.91 -1.81 0.86
N THR A 142 -14.51 -1.70 2.12
CA THR A 142 -14.85 -2.70 3.16
C THR A 142 -15.78 -2.15 4.24
N GLY A 143 -15.73 -0.85 4.51
CA GLY A 143 -16.45 -0.22 5.63
C GLY A 143 -15.92 -0.58 7.02
N GLU A 144 -14.73 -1.20 7.12
CA GLU A 144 -14.16 -1.61 8.41
C GLU A 144 -13.59 -0.43 9.18
N SER A 145 -13.98 -0.27 10.45
CA SER A 145 -13.61 0.86 11.30
C SER A 145 -12.10 0.99 11.54
N LYS A 146 -11.35 -0.12 11.51
CA LYS A 146 -9.88 -0.09 11.68
C LYS A 146 -9.18 0.87 10.71
N TYR A 147 -9.70 1.02 9.50
CA TYR A 147 -9.16 1.96 8.52
C TYR A 147 -9.47 3.41 8.89
N ALA A 148 -10.67 3.68 9.42
CA ALA A 148 -11.02 5.02 9.90
C ALA A 148 -10.16 5.43 11.11
N ASP A 149 -9.96 4.51 12.06
CA ASP A 149 -9.14 4.74 13.25
C ASP A 149 -7.67 5.04 12.87
N ALA A 150 -7.12 4.30 11.90
CA ALA A 150 -5.78 4.54 11.40
C ALA A 150 -5.66 5.90 10.69
N MET A 151 -6.65 6.30 9.90
CA MET A 151 -6.70 7.60 9.23
C MET A 151 -6.77 8.75 10.23
N GLU A 152 -7.63 8.66 11.24
CA GLU A 152 -7.74 9.68 12.29
C GLU A 152 -6.40 9.90 13.00
N ARG A 153 -5.77 8.80 13.45
CA ARG A 153 -4.45 8.85 14.10
C ARG A 153 -3.42 9.53 13.22
N LEU A 154 -3.35 9.12 11.97
CA LEU A 154 -2.40 9.61 10.99
C LEU A 154 -2.58 11.10 10.70
N MET A 155 -3.81 11.54 10.45
CA MET A 155 -4.12 12.93 10.13
C MET A 155 -3.76 13.85 11.30
N ILE A 156 -4.18 13.52 12.51
CA ILE A 156 -4.01 14.40 13.67
C ILE A 156 -2.54 14.43 14.12
N ASN A 157 -1.88 13.26 14.23
CA ASN A 157 -0.58 13.18 14.88
C ASN A 157 0.60 13.26 13.90
N HIS A 158 0.39 13.15 12.58
CA HIS A 158 1.48 13.25 11.62
C HIS A 158 1.22 14.33 10.54
N VAL A 159 0.13 14.21 9.78
CA VAL A 159 -0.08 15.08 8.62
C VAL A 159 -0.19 16.55 9.03
N PHE A 160 -1.00 16.85 10.04
CA PHE A 160 -1.11 18.23 10.55
C PHE A 160 0.16 18.67 11.30
N ALA A 161 0.82 17.77 12.02
CA ALA A 161 2.06 18.10 12.73
C ALA A 161 3.26 18.29 11.79
N ALA A 162 3.20 17.82 10.56
CA ALA A 162 4.24 18.02 9.55
C ALA A 162 4.12 19.37 8.82
N GLN A 163 3.10 20.16 9.14
CA GLN A 163 2.93 21.50 8.57
C GLN A 163 3.76 22.50 9.39
N ASP A 164 4.57 23.29 8.70
CA ASP A 164 5.21 24.47 9.30
C ASP A 164 4.16 25.58 9.42
N CYS A 165 4.01 26.15 10.60
CA CYS A 165 3.03 27.19 10.89
C CYS A 165 3.65 28.59 10.89
N GLU A 166 4.85 28.77 10.31
CA GLU A 166 5.46 30.10 10.14
C GLU A 166 4.85 30.92 9.00
#